data_b04b7fd57d4da104230d3daba8061dd1
#
_entry.id   b04b7fd57d4da104230d3daba8061dd1
#
_cell.length_a   1.000
_cell.length_b   1.000
_cell.length_c   1.000
_cell.angle_alpha   90.00
_cell.angle_beta   90.00
_cell.angle_gamma   90.00
#
_symmetry.space_group_name_H-M   'P 1'
#
loop_
_entity.id
_entity.type
_entity.pdbx_description
1 polymer ?
#
loop_
_entity_poly.entity_id
_entity_poly.type
_entity_poly.pdbx_seq_one_letter_code
_entity_poly.pdbx_strand_id
1 'polypeptide(L)'
;MDFERCDECGFNGEEWSDAAAISAIAGLPTRFANAVAGLNSDDLLRRPVDGQWSIAEYADHVREVLFGMRFLLGIAVTQPGTDLGESPSSTFEPEPHQIVVDAALVGLEREVTSLLKTFSELAPNEWHSTVTLDGANVDPHWIVRHAVHDSTHHLHDMERLRQAL
;
A
#
# COMPACT_ATOMS: atom_id res chain seq x y z
N MET A 1 -3.21 -18.61 8.89
CA MET A 1 -2.36 -17.55 8.28
C MET A 1 -2.05 -16.56 9.36
N ASP A 2 -0.77 -16.19 9.52
CA ASP A 2 -0.39 -15.22 10.53
C ASP A 2 -0.40 -13.82 9.86
N PHE A 3 -1.05 -12.85 10.51
CA PHE A 3 -1.04 -11.48 10.05
C PHE A 3 0.24 -10.77 10.49
N GLU A 4 0.62 -9.76 9.73
CA GLU A 4 1.84 -8.99 9.95
C GLU A 4 1.83 -8.23 11.26
N ARG A 5 3.00 -8.08 11.85
CA ARG A 5 3.28 -7.20 12.99
C ARG A 5 4.50 -6.36 12.67
N CYS A 6 4.44 -5.08 12.98
CA CYS A 6 5.52 -4.14 12.76
C CYS A 6 5.77 -3.30 14.00
N ASP A 7 6.95 -3.43 14.58
CA ASP A 7 7.33 -2.66 15.78
C ASP A 7 7.58 -1.18 15.47
N GLU A 8 7.94 -0.85 14.22
CA GLU A 8 8.24 0.54 13.83
C GLU A 8 6.98 1.42 13.76
N CYS A 9 5.90 0.92 13.12
CA CYS A 9 4.65 1.66 13.00
C CYS A 9 3.58 1.22 14.00
N GLY A 10 3.86 0.17 14.81
CA GLY A 10 2.94 -0.38 15.78
C GLY A 10 1.79 -1.19 15.18
N PHE A 11 1.87 -1.54 13.88
CA PHE A 11 0.82 -2.32 13.24
C PHE A 11 0.77 -3.75 13.81
N ASN A 12 -0.43 -4.21 14.11
CA ASN A 12 -0.71 -5.60 14.46
C ASN A 12 -1.96 -6.07 13.70
N GLY A 13 -1.78 -6.83 12.64
CA GLY A 13 -2.85 -7.25 11.75
C GLY A 13 -3.95 -8.09 12.43
N GLU A 14 -3.64 -8.76 13.55
CA GLU A 14 -4.64 -9.52 14.31
C GLU A 14 -5.69 -8.61 14.98
N GLU A 15 -5.36 -7.36 15.26
CA GLU A 15 -6.26 -6.40 15.90
C GLU A 15 -7.20 -5.71 14.90
N TRP A 16 -6.99 -5.93 13.59
CA TRP A 16 -7.78 -5.32 12.54
C TRP A 16 -8.91 -6.23 12.06
N SER A 17 -10.14 -5.76 12.10
CA SER A 17 -11.22 -6.36 11.31
C SER A 17 -11.11 -5.93 9.84
N ASP A 18 -11.68 -6.73 8.93
CA ASP A 18 -11.72 -6.37 7.50
C ASP A 18 -12.43 -5.03 7.28
N ALA A 19 -13.53 -4.79 8.00
CA ALA A 19 -14.27 -3.54 7.92
C ALA A 19 -13.44 -2.33 8.37
N ALA A 20 -12.64 -2.48 9.44
CA ALA A 20 -11.72 -1.42 9.90
C ALA A 20 -10.62 -1.17 8.88
N ALA A 21 -10.05 -2.23 8.31
CA ALA A 21 -9.02 -2.14 7.26
C ALA A 21 -9.56 -1.45 5.99
N ILE A 22 -10.74 -1.87 5.51
CA ILE A 22 -11.42 -1.23 4.37
C ILE A 22 -11.66 0.26 4.63
N SER A 23 -12.13 0.61 5.83
CA SER A 23 -12.35 2.02 6.22
C SER A 23 -11.05 2.82 6.25
N ALA A 24 -9.95 2.22 6.73
CA ALA A 24 -8.64 2.86 6.75
C ALA A 24 -8.11 3.11 5.33
N ILE A 25 -8.24 2.13 4.43
CA ILE A 25 -7.88 2.28 3.00
C ILE A 25 -8.68 3.43 2.37
N ALA A 26 -9.98 3.54 2.64
CA ALA A 26 -10.81 4.62 2.11
C ALA A 26 -10.33 6.03 2.52
N GLY A 27 -9.67 6.14 3.67
CA GLY A 27 -9.09 7.40 4.16
C GLY A 27 -7.73 7.77 3.57
N LEU A 28 -7.03 6.85 2.90
CA LEU A 28 -5.66 7.07 2.42
C LEU A 28 -5.50 8.29 1.49
N PRO A 29 -6.38 8.54 0.48
CA PRO A 29 -6.20 9.67 -0.41
C PRO A 29 -6.12 11.01 0.33
N THR A 30 -7.00 11.22 1.29
CA THR A 30 -7.00 12.43 2.12
C THR A 30 -5.75 12.53 2.98
N ARG A 31 -5.31 11.43 3.59
CA ARG A 31 -4.12 11.41 4.45
C ARG A 31 -2.85 11.71 3.66
N PHE A 32 -2.69 11.10 2.48
CA PHE A 32 -1.54 11.35 1.60
C PHE A 32 -1.54 12.78 1.05
N ALA A 33 -2.69 13.31 0.63
CA ALA A 33 -2.81 14.71 0.21
C ALA A 33 -2.40 15.68 1.33
N ASN A 34 -2.80 15.40 2.58
CA ASN A 34 -2.41 16.20 3.74
C ASN A 34 -0.90 16.10 4.04
N ALA A 35 -0.29 14.93 3.85
CA ALA A 35 1.13 14.73 4.10
C ALA A 35 2.03 15.55 3.16
N VAL A 36 1.57 15.80 1.92
CA VAL A 36 2.33 16.61 0.94
C VAL A 36 1.91 18.09 0.92
N ALA A 37 0.80 18.46 1.57
CA ALA A 37 0.23 19.80 1.49
C ALA A 37 1.20 20.88 1.98
N GLY A 38 1.40 21.92 1.16
CA GLY A 38 2.24 23.07 1.49
C GLY A 38 3.74 22.84 1.34
N LEU A 39 4.18 21.66 0.91
CA LEU A 39 5.57 21.40 0.56
C LEU A 39 5.85 21.86 -0.88
N ASN A 40 7.04 22.38 -1.12
CA ASN A 40 7.50 22.69 -2.47
C ASN A 40 8.14 21.46 -3.13
N SER A 41 8.44 21.56 -4.43
CA SER A 41 9.01 20.44 -5.19
C SER A 41 10.36 19.97 -4.64
N ASP A 42 11.21 20.88 -4.17
CA ASP A 42 12.53 20.53 -3.66
C ASP A 42 12.40 19.74 -2.34
N ASP A 43 11.45 20.11 -1.49
CA ASP A 43 11.14 19.39 -0.25
C ASP A 43 10.55 18.00 -0.53
N LEU A 44 9.66 17.89 -1.51
CA LEU A 44 9.03 16.63 -1.89
C LEU A 44 10.01 15.61 -2.47
N LEU A 45 11.00 16.07 -3.23
CA LEU A 45 11.97 15.22 -3.95
C LEU A 45 13.27 14.99 -3.16
N ARG A 46 13.45 15.66 -2.04
CA ARG A 46 14.69 15.56 -1.25
C ARG A 46 14.75 14.23 -0.51
N ARG A 47 15.81 13.46 -0.75
CA ARG A 47 16.24 12.35 0.12
C ARG A 47 17.06 12.93 1.27
N PRO A 48 16.65 12.79 2.53
CA PRO A 48 17.35 13.42 3.66
C PRO A 48 18.72 12.82 3.94
N VAL A 49 18.86 11.51 3.75
CA VAL A 49 20.10 10.76 3.91
C VAL A 49 20.19 9.68 2.84
N ASP A 50 21.41 9.18 2.58
CA ASP A 50 21.61 8.07 1.65
C ASP A 50 20.82 6.84 2.09
N GLY A 51 20.11 6.23 1.13
CA GLY A 51 19.30 5.02 1.35
C GLY A 51 17.92 5.28 1.95
N GLN A 52 17.54 6.54 2.24
CA GLN A 52 16.18 6.90 2.64
C GLN A 52 15.44 7.54 1.46
N TRP A 53 14.22 7.14 1.25
CA TRP A 53 13.37 7.70 0.19
C TRP A 53 12.90 9.11 0.52
N SER A 54 12.58 9.86 -0.52
CA SER A 54 11.88 11.15 -0.43
C SER A 54 10.37 10.95 -0.20
N ILE A 55 9.69 12.02 0.19
CA ILE A 55 8.22 12.01 0.33
C ILE A 55 7.52 11.61 -0.98
N ALA A 56 8.04 12.05 -2.11
CA ALA A 56 7.51 11.69 -3.43
C ALA A 56 7.64 10.19 -3.74
N GLU A 57 8.79 9.59 -3.39
CA GLU A 57 9.02 8.16 -3.59
C GLU A 57 8.09 7.31 -2.73
N TYR A 58 7.89 7.66 -1.47
CA TYR A 58 6.92 6.97 -0.61
C TYR A 58 5.50 7.05 -1.16
N ALA A 59 5.07 8.22 -1.64
CA ALA A 59 3.73 8.39 -2.21
C ALA A 59 3.53 7.54 -3.48
N ASP A 60 4.53 7.48 -4.36
CA ASP A 60 4.47 6.67 -5.58
C ASP A 60 4.54 5.18 -5.26
N HIS A 61 5.39 4.78 -4.31
CA HIS A 61 5.49 3.39 -3.85
C HIS A 61 4.14 2.87 -3.33
N VAL A 62 3.46 3.60 -2.45
CA VAL A 62 2.16 3.18 -1.92
C VAL A 62 1.11 3.05 -3.03
N ARG A 63 1.13 3.91 -4.04
CA ARG A 63 0.30 3.75 -5.24
C ARG A 63 0.57 2.40 -5.93
N GLU A 64 1.84 2.01 -6.05
CA GLU A 64 2.22 0.73 -6.67
C GLU A 64 1.82 -0.47 -5.81
N VAL A 65 2.00 -0.38 -4.49
CA VAL A 65 1.55 -1.43 -3.57
C VAL A 65 0.04 -1.64 -3.68
N LEU A 66 -0.76 -0.58 -3.66
CA LEU A 66 -2.22 -0.69 -3.81
C LEU A 66 -2.63 -1.31 -5.16
N PHE A 67 -1.92 -0.98 -6.24
CA PHE A 67 -2.09 -1.65 -7.53
C PHE A 67 -1.77 -3.15 -7.43
N GLY A 68 -0.65 -3.50 -6.81
CA GLY A 68 -0.23 -4.89 -6.59
C GLY A 68 -1.26 -5.67 -5.76
N MET A 69 -1.75 -5.08 -4.68
CA MET A 69 -2.78 -5.70 -3.82
C MET A 69 -4.10 -5.92 -4.57
N ARG A 70 -4.52 -4.96 -5.39
CA ARG A 70 -5.70 -5.12 -6.23
C ARG A 70 -5.51 -6.22 -7.28
N PHE A 71 -4.34 -6.31 -7.89
CA PHE A 71 -4.01 -7.34 -8.85
C PHE A 71 -4.01 -8.72 -8.19
N LEU A 72 -3.38 -8.85 -7.02
CA LEU A 72 -3.31 -10.07 -6.23
C LEU A 72 -4.71 -10.54 -5.82
N LEU A 73 -5.56 -9.62 -5.36
CA LEU A 73 -6.96 -9.90 -5.03
C LEU A 73 -7.73 -10.43 -6.25
N GLY A 74 -7.53 -9.80 -7.41
CA GLY A 74 -8.15 -10.23 -8.65
C GLY A 74 -7.78 -11.67 -9.02
N ILE A 75 -6.51 -12.05 -8.89
CA ILE A 75 -6.06 -13.42 -9.15
C ILE A 75 -6.63 -14.38 -8.10
N ALA A 76 -6.59 -14.03 -6.81
CA ALA A 76 -7.13 -14.87 -5.75
C ALA A 76 -8.60 -15.27 -6.01
N VAL A 77 -9.39 -14.34 -6.53
CA VAL A 77 -10.81 -14.56 -6.83
C VAL A 77 -11.02 -15.33 -8.14
N THR A 78 -10.32 -14.93 -9.21
CA THR A 78 -10.57 -15.48 -10.55
C THR A 78 -9.81 -16.77 -10.84
N GLN A 79 -8.69 -16.99 -10.16
CA GLN A 79 -7.79 -18.14 -10.36
C GLN A 79 -7.27 -18.66 -9.00
N PRO A 80 -8.17 -19.06 -8.08
CA PRO A 80 -7.77 -19.51 -6.75
C PRO A 80 -6.82 -20.71 -6.82
N GLY A 81 -5.86 -20.75 -5.91
CA GLY A 81 -4.83 -21.79 -5.84
C GLY A 81 -3.63 -21.54 -6.77
N THR A 82 -3.59 -20.41 -7.48
CA THR A 82 -2.42 -20.06 -8.31
C THR A 82 -1.18 -19.83 -7.44
N ASP A 83 -0.07 -20.42 -7.84
CA ASP A 83 1.26 -20.09 -7.29
C ASP A 83 1.91 -19.01 -8.16
N LEU A 84 2.16 -17.85 -7.56
CA LEU A 84 2.77 -16.68 -8.21
C LEU A 84 4.28 -16.65 -8.08
N GLY A 85 4.86 -17.60 -7.33
CA GLY A 85 6.30 -17.63 -7.04
C GLY A 85 6.74 -16.52 -6.10
N GLU A 86 7.94 -16.02 -6.33
CA GLU A 86 8.50 -14.93 -5.53
C GLU A 86 7.94 -13.58 -5.98
N SER A 87 7.65 -12.72 -5.01
CA SER A 87 7.33 -11.31 -5.26
C SER A 87 8.45 -10.69 -6.10
N PRO A 88 8.13 -9.90 -7.11
CA PRO A 88 9.17 -9.15 -7.80
C PRO A 88 9.90 -8.32 -6.74
N SER A 89 11.18 -8.62 -6.51
CA SER A 89 11.99 -7.74 -5.67
C SER A 89 11.87 -6.34 -6.26
N SER A 90 11.47 -5.37 -5.46
CA SER A 90 11.39 -3.98 -5.89
C SER A 90 12.81 -3.43 -6.09
N THR A 91 13.47 -3.91 -7.16
CA THR A 91 14.74 -3.36 -7.64
C THR A 91 14.50 -2.07 -8.43
N PHE A 92 13.25 -1.71 -8.64
CA PHE A 92 12.91 -0.45 -9.28
C PHE A 92 12.87 0.66 -8.22
N GLU A 93 14.01 1.31 -8.06
CA GLU A 93 14.07 2.59 -7.35
C GLU A 93 13.91 3.69 -8.41
N PRO A 94 12.72 4.32 -8.49
CA PRO A 94 12.55 5.44 -9.41
C PRO A 94 13.50 6.57 -9.00
N GLU A 95 14.11 7.22 -9.98
CA GLU A 95 14.86 8.44 -9.71
C GLU A 95 13.87 9.52 -9.21
N PRO A 96 14.08 10.15 -8.06
CA PRO A 96 13.11 11.06 -7.44
C PRO A 96 12.59 12.14 -8.40
N HIS A 97 13.45 12.69 -9.27
CA HIS A 97 13.10 13.73 -10.22
C HIS A 97 12.15 13.28 -11.36
N GLN A 98 11.90 11.97 -11.48
CA GLN A 98 10.94 11.40 -12.44
C GLN A 98 9.54 11.29 -11.85
N ILE A 99 9.40 11.46 -10.54
CA ILE A 99 8.12 11.31 -9.86
C ILE A 99 7.34 12.63 -9.92
N VAL A 100 6.16 12.58 -10.51
CA VAL A 100 5.18 13.67 -10.50
C VAL A 100 4.19 13.40 -9.36
N VAL A 101 4.36 14.08 -8.23
CA VAL A 101 3.59 13.82 -6.99
C VAL A 101 2.09 13.93 -7.21
N ASP A 102 1.62 14.93 -7.95
CA ASP A 102 0.19 15.07 -8.27
C ASP A 102 -0.34 13.85 -9.03
N ALA A 103 0.45 13.31 -9.96
CA ALA A 103 0.07 12.10 -10.70
C ALA A 103 0.09 10.85 -9.80
N ALA A 104 1.03 10.76 -8.86
CA ALA A 104 1.09 9.69 -7.86
C ALA A 104 -0.15 9.72 -6.95
N LEU A 105 -0.55 10.90 -6.46
CA LEU A 105 -1.75 11.06 -5.63
C LEU A 105 -3.05 10.73 -6.38
N VAL A 106 -3.19 11.20 -7.62
CA VAL A 106 -4.35 10.84 -8.48
C VAL A 106 -4.37 9.33 -8.75
N GLY A 107 -3.21 8.75 -9.01
CA GLY A 107 -3.05 7.31 -9.19
C GLY A 107 -3.44 6.54 -7.92
N LEU A 108 -2.98 6.97 -6.75
CA LEU A 108 -3.31 6.39 -5.45
C LEU A 108 -4.82 6.40 -5.21
N GLU A 109 -5.50 7.52 -5.42
CA GLU A 109 -6.96 7.62 -5.28
C GLU A 109 -7.69 6.65 -6.21
N ARG A 110 -7.22 6.51 -7.46
CA ARG A 110 -7.76 5.56 -8.42
C ARG A 110 -7.58 4.11 -7.95
N GLU A 111 -6.39 3.74 -7.45
CA GLU A 111 -6.14 2.39 -6.97
C GLU A 111 -6.95 2.09 -5.70
N VAL A 112 -7.06 3.03 -4.76
CA VAL A 112 -7.95 2.92 -3.60
C VAL A 112 -9.39 2.66 -4.03
N THR A 113 -9.93 3.48 -4.93
CA THR A 113 -11.31 3.34 -5.43
C THR A 113 -11.53 1.96 -6.06
N SER A 114 -10.58 1.51 -6.88
CA SER A 114 -10.66 0.24 -7.59
C SER A 114 -10.55 -0.95 -6.63
N LEU A 115 -9.65 -0.88 -5.64
CA LEU A 115 -9.45 -1.93 -4.64
C LEU A 115 -10.70 -2.06 -3.75
N LEU A 116 -11.25 -0.95 -3.27
CA LEU A 116 -12.47 -0.93 -2.46
C LEU A 116 -13.66 -1.48 -3.22
N LYS A 117 -13.79 -1.15 -4.51
CA LYS A 117 -14.82 -1.71 -5.37
C LYS A 117 -14.69 -3.24 -5.44
N THR A 118 -13.48 -3.76 -5.67
CA THR A 118 -13.25 -5.21 -5.72
C THR A 118 -13.65 -5.88 -4.41
N PHE A 119 -13.24 -5.33 -3.25
CA PHE A 119 -13.65 -5.88 -1.95
C PHE A 119 -15.18 -5.86 -1.75
N SER A 120 -15.86 -4.82 -2.21
CA SER A 120 -17.32 -4.70 -2.09
C SER A 120 -18.11 -5.69 -2.95
N GLU A 121 -17.48 -6.22 -3.98
CA GLU A 121 -18.08 -7.18 -4.93
C GLU A 121 -17.80 -8.65 -4.54
N LEU A 122 -16.94 -8.91 -3.52
CA LEU A 122 -16.63 -10.27 -3.10
C LEU A 122 -17.86 -10.98 -2.51
N ALA A 123 -18.14 -12.17 -3.02
CA ALA A 123 -19.05 -13.08 -2.37
C ALA A 123 -18.43 -13.63 -1.06
N PRO A 124 -19.24 -14.05 -0.05
CA PRO A 124 -18.73 -14.53 1.23
C PRO A 124 -17.70 -15.68 1.12
N ASN A 125 -17.85 -16.57 0.15
CA ASN A 125 -16.91 -17.67 -0.07
C ASN A 125 -15.60 -17.23 -0.72
N GLU A 126 -15.58 -16.11 -1.45
CA GLU A 126 -14.39 -15.59 -2.13
C GLU A 126 -13.39 -14.99 -1.14
N TRP A 127 -13.84 -14.59 0.04
CA TRP A 127 -12.95 -14.16 1.12
C TRP A 127 -11.97 -15.25 1.59
N HIS A 128 -12.23 -16.51 1.27
CA HIS A 128 -11.37 -17.66 1.58
C HIS A 128 -10.57 -18.15 0.36
N SER A 129 -10.67 -17.47 -0.78
CA SER A 129 -9.88 -17.78 -1.98
C SER A 129 -8.42 -17.43 -1.72
N THR A 130 -7.50 -18.34 -2.05
CA THR A 130 -6.08 -18.15 -1.77
C THR A 130 -5.25 -18.18 -3.06
N VAL A 131 -4.11 -17.50 -3.01
CA VAL A 131 -2.99 -17.70 -3.93
C VAL A 131 -1.74 -17.93 -3.10
N THR A 132 -0.71 -18.52 -3.70
CA THR A 132 0.61 -18.65 -3.07
C THR A 132 1.49 -17.50 -3.57
N LEU A 133 2.11 -16.77 -2.63
CA LEU A 133 3.07 -15.72 -2.90
C LEU A 133 4.23 -15.87 -1.91
N ASP A 134 5.48 -15.86 -2.38
CA ASP A 134 6.68 -16.10 -1.54
C ASP A 134 6.60 -17.39 -0.71
N GLY A 135 5.96 -18.42 -1.26
CA GLY A 135 5.75 -19.71 -0.59
C GLY A 135 4.68 -19.69 0.51
N ALA A 136 3.99 -18.58 0.74
CA ALA A 136 2.89 -18.44 1.70
C ALA A 136 1.53 -18.35 0.99
N ASN A 137 0.50 -18.97 1.57
CA ASN A 137 -0.86 -18.75 1.10
C ASN A 137 -1.36 -17.41 1.62
N VAL A 138 -1.86 -16.57 0.73
CA VAL A 138 -2.49 -15.29 1.04
C VAL A 138 -3.93 -15.27 0.55
N ASP A 139 -4.81 -14.65 1.31
CA ASP A 139 -6.25 -14.52 1.02
C ASP A 139 -6.68 -13.04 1.09
N PRO A 140 -7.94 -12.70 0.74
CA PRO A 140 -8.44 -11.34 0.84
C PRO A 140 -8.32 -10.72 2.24
N HIS A 141 -8.40 -11.53 3.32
CA HIS A 141 -8.22 -11.04 4.68
C HIS A 141 -6.79 -10.55 4.92
N TRP A 142 -5.79 -11.27 4.40
CA TRP A 142 -4.39 -10.86 4.47
C TRP A 142 -4.15 -9.64 3.57
N ILE A 143 -4.66 -9.67 2.32
CA ILE A 143 -4.46 -8.60 1.33
C ILE A 143 -4.96 -7.24 1.86
N VAL A 144 -6.14 -7.20 2.48
CA VAL A 144 -6.69 -5.94 3.02
C VAL A 144 -5.85 -5.40 4.17
N ARG A 145 -5.30 -6.27 5.03
CA ARG A 145 -4.44 -5.86 6.16
C ARG A 145 -3.07 -5.43 5.70
N HIS A 146 -2.47 -6.15 4.74
CA HIS A 146 -1.20 -5.76 4.15
C HIS A 146 -1.29 -4.38 3.49
N ALA A 147 -2.34 -4.12 2.71
CA ALA A 147 -2.57 -2.81 2.10
C ALA A 147 -2.66 -1.68 3.14
N VAL A 148 -3.29 -1.91 4.30
CA VAL A 148 -3.31 -0.94 5.41
C VAL A 148 -1.94 -0.79 6.05
N HIS A 149 -1.27 -1.90 6.34
CA HIS A 149 0.04 -1.90 6.99
C HIS A 149 1.05 -1.08 6.19
N ASP A 150 1.28 -1.47 4.95
CA ASP A 150 2.25 -0.82 4.07
C ASP A 150 1.93 0.68 3.91
N SER A 151 0.68 1.01 3.57
CA SER A 151 0.28 2.39 3.37
C SER A 151 0.42 3.27 4.62
N THR A 152 0.12 2.74 5.80
CA THR A 152 0.23 3.51 7.06
C THR A 152 1.66 3.59 7.55
N HIS A 153 2.47 2.57 7.32
CA HIS A 153 3.90 2.57 7.61
C HIS A 153 4.60 3.69 6.85
N HIS A 154 4.43 3.72 5.54
CA HIS A 154 5.05 4.75 4.71
C HIS A 154 4.47 6.15 4.89
N LEU A 155 3.20 6.26 5.30
CA LEU A 155 2.67 7.55 5.71
C LEU A 155 3.38 8.09 6.96
N HIS A 156 3.71 7.24 7.94
CA HIS A 156 4.55 7.63 9.08
C HIS A 156 5.94 8.07 8.65
N ASP A 157 6.54 7.39 7.65
CA ASP A 157 7.83 7.81 7.08
C ASP A 157 7.75 9.22 6.50
N MET A 158 6.72 9.50 5.70
CA MET A 158 6.47 10.82 5.12
C MET A 158 6.26 11.89 6.19
N GLU A 159 5.50 11.59 7.25
CA GLU A 159 5.25 12.50 8.36
C GLU A 159 6.54 12.81 9.15
N ARG A 160 7.40 11.81 9.37
CA ARG A 160 8.72 12.00 10.00
C ARG A 160 9.63 12.89 9.16
N LEU A 161 9.66 12.65 7.83
CA LEU A 161 10.42 13.48 6.90
C LEU A 161 9.94 14.93 6.91
N ARG A 162 8.63 15.14 6.84
CA ARG A 162 8.03 16.48 6.87
C ARG A 162 8.41 17.26 8.14
N GLN A 163 8.53 16.58 9.29
CA GLN A 163 8.93 17.23 10.56
C GLN A 163 10.42 17.61 10.57
N ALA A 164 11.24 16.99 9.73
CA ALA A 164 12.66 17.23 9.61
C ALA A 164 13.03 18.31 8.56
N LEU A 165 12.04 18.80 7.80
CA LEU A 165 12.21 19.89 6.82
C LEU A 165 12.24 21.26 7.46
#